data_2456600737e6def83a4086d9ccc95420
#
_entry.id   2456600737e6def83a4086d9ccc95420
#
_cell.length_a   1.000
_cell.length_b   1.000
_cell.length_c   1.000
_cell.angle_alpha   90.00
_cell.angle_beta   90.00
_cell.angle_gamma   90.00
#
_symmetry.space_group_name_H-M   'P 1'
#
loop_
_entity.id
_entity.type
_entity.pdbx_description
1 polymer ?
#
loop_
_entity_poly.entity_id
_entity_poly.type
_entity_poly.pdbx_seq_one_letter_code
_entity_poly.pdbx_strand_id
1 'polypeptide(L)'
;PLPSPRLLVLNVGDSRAYLVRAGTLTQLTRDHTLIEEYVRDGRLTPTQAACHPNRHVLTRAMGLAHHLESDLFFFDLLDGDLLLLCSDGLTKMLTDERILQTVRPHRHIPSLATQALIHTALDAGGIDNVTVVACTITEIPDQANIH
;
A
#
# COMPACT_ATOMS: atom_id res chain seq x y z
N PRO A 1 25.99 -13.83 -10.11
CA PRO A 1 24.53 -13.74 -10.20
C PRO A 1 24.15 -12.26 -10.22
N LEU A 2 23.29 -11.85 -11.17
CA LEU A 2 22.72 -10.51 -11.16
C LEU A 2 21.83 -10.38 -9.93
N PRO A 3 21.77 -9.21 -9.27
CA PRO A 3 20.88 -9.03 -8.14
C PRO A 3 19.42 -9.21 -8.58
N SER A 4 18.61 -9.82 -7.74
CA SER A 4 17.17 -9.93 -7.96
C SER A 4 16.57 -8.56 -8.27
N PRO A 5 15.58 -8.43 -9.16
CA PRO A 5 14.93 -7.15 -9.42
C PRO A 5 14.35 -6.59 -8.15
N ARG A 6 14.64 -5.31 -7.89
CA ARG A 6 14.20 -4.62 -6.69
C ARG A 6 13.18 -3.54 -7.00
N LEU A 7 12.15 -3.47 -6.16
CA LEU A 7 11.20 -2.37 -6.12
C LEU A 7 11.77 -1.26 -5.23
N LEU A 8 11.78 -0.05 -5.74
CA LEU A 8 11.98 1.16 -4.95
C LEU A 8 10.62 1.84 -4.76
N VAL A 9 10.22 2.03 -3.52
CA VAL A 9 9.02 2.79 -3.14
C VAL A 9 9.44 4.07 -2.45
N LEU A 10 8.99 5.20 -2.98
CA LEU A 10 9.12 6.51 -2.36
C LEU A 10 7.75 6.94 -1.86
N ASN A 11 7.63 7.29 -0.58
CA ASN A 11 6.37 7.69 0.04
C ASN A 11 6.43 9.08 0.68
N VAL A 12 5.35 9.84 0.46
CA VAL A 12 5.04 11.09 1.17
C VAL A 12 3.53 11.15 1.35
N GLY A 13 3.07 11.21 2.60
CA GLY A 13 1.65 11.22 2.94
C GLY A 13 1.15 9.88 3.46
N ASP A 14 -0.15 9.63 3.33
CA ASP A 14 -0.88 8.47 3.83
C ASP A 14 -1.45 7.57 2.72
N SER A 15 -1.11 7.82 1.47
CA SER A 15 -1.30 6.85 0.38
C SER A 15 -0.39 5.66 0.62
N ARG A 16 -0.91 4.46 0.38
CA ARG A 16 -0.19 3.23 0.73
C ARG A 16 0.22 2.42 -0.48
N ALA A 17 1.36 1.75 -0.33
CA ALA A 17 1.77 0.67 -1.19
C ALA A 17 1.69 -0.66 -0.43
N TYR A 18 1.14 -1.68 -1.08
CA TYR A 18 1.03 -3.03 -0.55
C TYR A 18 1.65 -4.05 -1.50
N LEU A 19 2.15 -5.14 -0.94
CA LEU A 19 2.58 -6.33 -1.64
C LEU A 19 1.67 -7.50 -1.25
N VAL A 20 1.07 -8.15 -2.25
CA VAL A 20 0.39 -9.44 -2.07
C VAL A 20 1.31 -10.53 -2.58
N ARG A 21 1.80 -11.37 -1.67
CA ARG A 21 2.69 -12.50 -1.94
C ARG A 21 2.25 -13.72 -1.17
N ALA A 22 2.15 -14.86 -1.82
CA ALA A 22 1.79 -16.15 -1.19
C ALA A 22 0.53 -16.06 -0.31
N GLY A 23 -0.46 -15.26 -0.71
CA GLY A 23 -1.73 -15.12 0.02
C GLY A 23 -1.66 -14.20 1.24
N THR A 24 -0.57 -13.46 1.43
CA THR A 24 -0.40 -12.46 2.49
C THR A 24 -0.36 -11.07 1.88
N LEU A 25 -0.99 -10.09 2.55
CA LEU A 25 -0.90 -8.67 2.26
C LEU A 25 0.10 -8.03 3.23
N THR A 26 1.07 -7.31 2.70
CA THR A 26 2.06 -6.57 3.49
C THR A 26 2.05 -5.11 3.06
N GLN A 27 1.83 -4.18 3.98
CA GLN A 27 2.01 -2.76 3.73
C GLN A 27 3.51 -2.46 3.60
N LEU A 28 3.89 -1.83 2.49
CA LEU A 28 5.28 -1.50 2.16
C LEU A 28 5.67 -0.09 2.61
N THR A 29 4.69 0.81 2.72
CA THR A 29 4.86 2.20 3.12
C THR A 29 4.50 2.40 4.58
N ARG A 30 4.87 3.56 5.12
CA ARG A 30 4.42 4.02 6.43
C ARG A 30 3.64 5.31 6.25
N ASP A 31 2.49 5.41 6.91
CA ASP A 31 1.67 6.61 6.83
C ASP A 31 2.34 7.77 7.55
N HIS A 32 2.40 8.93 6.91
CA HIS A 32 2.88 10.16 7.54
C HIS A 32 1.71 10.88 8.23
N THR A 33 1.19 10.24 9.29
CA THR A 33 0.12 10.78 10.12
C THR A 33 0.60 10.98 11.56
N LEU A 34 0.01 11.95 12.26
CA LEU A 34 0.30 12.22 13.66
C LEU A 34 0.12 10.96 14.54
N ILE A 35 -0.87 10.17 14.22
CA ILE A 35 -1.21 8.97 14.99
C ILE A 35 -0.19 7.85 14.76
N GLU A 36 0.28 7.67 13.53
CA GLU A 36 1.34 6.70 13.24
C GLU A 36 2.64 7.05 13.97
N GLU A 37 2.97 8.35 14.07
CA GLU A 37 4.11 8.81 14.89
C GLU A 37 3.91 8.49 16.36
N TYR A 38 2.69 8.66 16.91
CA TYR A 38 2.40 8.32 18.30
C TYR A 38 2.47 6.82 18.59
N VAL A 39 2.06 5.98 17.63
CA VAL A 39 2.23 4.52 17.74
C VAL A 39 3.70 4.15 17.76
N ARG A 40 4.49 4.69 16.85
CA ARG A 40 5.93 4.46 16.77
C ARG A 40 6.67 4.88 18.03
N ASP A 41 6.27 6.01 18.62
CA ASP A 41 6.87 6.55 19.85
C ASP A 41 6.35 5.81 21.11
N GLY A 42 5.47 4.81 20.95
CA GLY A 42 4.88 4.05 22.06
C GLY A 42 3.85 4.83 22.89
N ARG A 43 3.37 5.98 22.38
CA ARG A 43 2.39 6.84 23.06
C ARG A 43 0.96 6.33 22.87
N LEU A 44 0.70 5.59 21.82
CA LEU A 44 -0.57 4.93 21.53
C LEU A 44 -0.34 3.48 21.11
N THR A 45 -1.28 2.61 21.47
CA THR A 45 -1.35 1.27 20.91
C THR A 45 -2.03 1.32 19.53
N PRO A 46 -1.81 0.33 18.62
CA PRO A 46 -2.50 0.26 17.34
C PRO A 46 -4.04 0.31 17.47
N THR A 47 -4.59 -0.32 18.52
CA THR A 47 -6.03 -0.31 18.79
C THR A 47 -6.53 1.10 19.14
N GLN A 48 -5.78 1.85 19.96
CA GLN A 48 -6.12 3.24 20.29
C GLN A 48 -6.00 4.16 19.07
N ALA A 49 -4.98 3.92 18.23
CA ALA A 49 -4.74 4.65 17.00
C ALA A 49 -5.92 4.55 16.03
N ALA A 50 -6.45 3.34 15.83
CA ALA A 50 -7.55 3.08 14.89
C ALA A 50 -8.82 3.89 15.18
N CYS A 51 -9.09 4.20 16.46
CA CYS A 51 -10.27 4.95 16.92
C CYS A 51 -9.97 6.43 17.22
N HIS A 52 -8.74 6.90 16.98
CA HIS A 52 -8.36 8.25 17.38
C HIS A 52 -8.98 9.32 16.45
N PRO A 53 -9.55 10.42 16.98
CA PRO A 53 -10.20 11.46 16.15
C PRO A 53 -9.24 12.11 15.15
N ASN A 54 -7.95 12.24 15.49
CA ASN A 54 -6.92 12.86 14.64
C ASN A 54 -6.18 11.86 13.74
N ARG A 55 -6.73 10.66 13.50
CA ARG A 55 -6.04 9.61 12.70
C ARG A 55 -5.74 10.01 11.25
N HIS A 56 -6.37 11.07 10.74
CA HIS A 56 -6.18 11.58 9.38
C HIS A 56 -5.33 12.87 9.32
N VAL A 57 -4.75 13.30 10.45
CA VAL A 57 -3.90 14.49 10.46
C VAL A 57 -2.53 14.13 9.90
N LEU A 58 -2.23 14.67 8.71
CA LEU A 58 -0.95 14.46 8.05
C LEU A 58 0.18 15.24 8.75
N THR A 59 1.33 14.61 8.90
CA THR A 59 2.58 15.24 9.36
C THR A 59 3.49 15.61 8.19
N ARG A 60 3.32 14.94 7.03
CA ARG A 60 4.05 15.23 5.81
C ARG A 60 3.11 15.15 4.61
N ALA A 61 3.11 16.19 3.77
CA ALA A 61 2.43 16.20 2.49
C ALA A 61 3.15 17.14 1.52
N MET A 62 2.97 16.91 0.23
CA MET A 62 3.51 17.80 -0.80
C MET A 62 2.92 19.21 -0.63
N GLY A 63 3.82 20.21 -0.61
CA GLY A 63 3.41 21.63 -0.46
C GLY A 63 3.29 22.14 0.98
N LEU A 64 3.41 21.29 2.01
CA LEU A 64 3.38 21.73 3.41
C LEU A 64 4.69 22.39 3.88
N ALA A 65 5.82 22.04 3.30
CA ALA A 65 7.13 22.58 3.68
C ALA A 65 8.04 22.80 2.46
N HIS A 66 9.02 23.70 2.60
CA HIS A 66 10.03 23.93 1.54
C HIS A 66 10.97 22.74 1.33
N HIS A 67 11.20 21.93 2.35
CA HIS A 67 11.96 20.69 2.28
C HIS A 67 11.02 19.53 2.54
N LEU A 68 10.89 18.67 1.54
CA LEU A 68 10.04 17.49 1.61
C LEU A 68 10.89 16.29 2.03
N GLU A 69 10.60 15.73 3.20
CA GLU A 69 11.18 14.48 3.66
C GLU A 69 10.32 13.31 3.15
N SER A 70 10.92 12.48 2.32
CA SER A 70 10.30 11.25 1.82
C SER A 70 10.92 10.03 2.48
N ASP A 71 10.11 9.00 2.70
CA ASP A 71 10.61 7.69 3.08
C ASP A 71 10.93 6.88 1.83
N LEU A 72 12.04 6.13 1.87
CA LEU A 72 12.50 5.24 0.81
C LEU A 72 12.55 3.81 1.32
N PHE A 73 11.90 2.90 0.58
CA PHE A 73 11.87 1.49 0.91
C PHE A 73 12.34 0.66 -0.29
N PHE A 74 13.05 -0.43 -0.02
CA PHE A 74 13.56 -1.36 -1.03
C PHE A 74 13.06 -2.76 -0.74
N PHE A 75 12.51 -3.42 -1.75
CA PHE A 75 11.97 -4.77 -1.64
C PHE A 75 12.43 -5.62 -2.83
N ASP A 76 12.78 -6.87 -2.57
CA ASP A 76 13.03 -7.83 -3.64
C ASP A 76 11.69 -8.31 -4.20
N LEU A 77 11.58 -8.31 -5.53
CA LEU A 77 10.40 -8.78 -6.24
C LEU A 77 10.53 -10.27 -6.59
N LEU A 78 9.40 -10.96 -6.55
CA LEU A 78 9.27 -12.34 -7.00
C LEU A 78 8.18 -12.44 -8.08
N ASP A 79 8.32 -13.47 -8.92
CA ASP A 79 7.29 -13.80 -9.89
C ASP A 79 5.95 -14.10 -9.19
N GLY A 80 4.86 -13.60 -9.76
CA GLY A 80 3.52 -13.73 -9.18
C GLY A 80 3.18 -12.74 -8.07
N ASP A 81 4.08 -11.81 -7.70
CA ASP A 81 3.75 -10.71 -6.79
C ASP A 81 2.68 -9.80 -7.40
N LEU A 82 1.75 -9.35 -6.57
CA LEU A 82 0.81 -8.28 -6.92
C LEU A 82 1.13 -7.06 -6.07
N LEU A 83 1.51 -5.97 -6.72
CA LEU A 83 1.68 -4.65 -6.10
C LEU A 83 0.39 -3.87 -6.18
N LEU A 84 0.02 -3.21 -5.09
CA LEU A 84 -1.12 -2.29 -5.03
C LEU A 84 -0.63 -0.94 -4.52
N LEU A 85 -1.06 0.13 -5.18
CA LEU A 85 -0.94 1.50 -4.70
C LEU A 85 -2.35 2.05 -4.52
N CYS A 86 -2.63 2.69 -3.41
CA CYS A 86 -3.97 3.26 -3.18
C CYS A 86 -3.93 4.57 -2.40
N SER A 87 -4.94 5.41 -2.64
CA SER A 87 -5.23 6.55 -1.79
C SER A 87 -5.87 6.10 -0.47
N ASP A 88 -5.89 6.99 0.50
CA ASP A 88 -6.53 6.81 1.81
C ASP A 88 -8.04 6.54 1.71
N GLY A 89 -8.70 6.96 0.63
CA GLY A 89 -10.10 6.64 0.36
C GLY A 89 -10.39 5.14 0.29
N LEU A 90 -9.40 4.29 -0.09
CA LEU A 90 -9.55 2.85 0.00
C LEU A 90 -9.43 2.36 1.45
N THR A 91 -8.38 2.77 2.16
CA THR A 91 -8.04 2.27 3.49
C THR A 91 -8.91 2.84 4.62
N LYS A 92 -9.61 3.94 4.35
CA LYS A 92 -10.70 4.44 5.21
C LYS A 92 -11.94 3.54 5.16
N MET A 93 -12.16 2.87 4.02
CA MET A 93 -13.34 2.02 3.80
C MET A 93 -13.07 0.55 4.08
N LEU A 94 -11.87 0.06 3.77
CA LEU A 94 -11.55 -1.36 3.83
C LEU A 94 -10.38 -1.62 4.79
N THR A 95 -10.52 -2.64 5.64
CA THR A 95 -9.41 -3.18 6.42
C THR A 95 -8.45 -3.95 5.51
N ASP A 96 -7.23 -4.18 5.97
CA ASP A 96 -6.22 -4.95 5.23
C ASP A 96 -6.72 -6.37 4.91
N GLU A 97 -7.45 -7.01 5.84
CA GLU A 97 -8.07 -8.32 5.62
C GLU A 97 -9.09 -8.25 4.48
N ARG A 98 -9.90 -7.17 4.44
CA ARG A 98 -10.91 -7.00 3.40
C ARG A 98 -10.27 -6.73 2.04
N ILE A 99 -9.20 -5.93 2.00
CA ILE A 99 -8.39 -5.70 0.79
C ILE A 99 -7.86 -7.03 0.27
N LEU A 100 -7.20 -7.84 1.12
CA LEU A 100 -6.67 -9.14 0.74
C LEU A 100 -7.75 -10.09 0.21
N GLN A 101 -8.89 -10.21 0.91
CA GLN A 101 -10.01 -11.04 0.48
C GLN A 101 -10.54 -10.63 -0.90
N THR A 102 -10.60 -9.32 -1.17
CA THR A 102 -11.10 -8.77 -2.43
C THR A 102 -10.15 -9.03 -3.59
N VAL A 103 -8.83 -8.87 -3.40
CA VAL A 103 -7.86 -9.04 -4.49
C VAL A 103 -7.47 -10.49 -4.75
N ARG A 104 -7.58 -11.36 -3.76
CA ARG A 104 -7.12 -12.76 -3.83
C ARG A 104 -7.66 -13.55 -5.04
N PRO A 105 -8.95 -13.43 -5.42
CA PRO A 105 -9.48 -14.11 -6.61
C PRO A 105 -8.94 -13.54 -7.92
N HIS A 106 -8.48 -12.29 -7.90
CA HIS A 106 -8.10 -11.50 -9.09
C HIS A 106 -6.59 -11.21 -9.19
N ARG A 107 -5.76 -11.88 -8.36
CA ARG A 107 -4.32 -11.57 -8.22
C ARG A 107 -3.52 -11.58 -9.53
N HIS A 108 -3.98 -12.32 -10.55
CA HIS A 108 -3.33 -12.43 -11.85
C HIS A 108 -3.92 -11.49 -12.90
N ILE A 109 -4.96 -10.74 -12.57
CA ILE A 109 -5.66 -9.83 -13.48
C ILE A 109 -5.80 -8.47 -12.78
N PRO A 110 -4.77 -7.60 -12.86
CA PRO A 110 -4.72 -6.33 -12.12
C PRO A 110 -5.95 -5.45 -12.34
N SER A 111 -6.49 -5.43 -13.57
CA SER A 111 -7.69 -4.65 -13.90
C SER A 111 -8.94 -5.12 -13.13
N LEU A 112 -9.11 -6.41 -12.93
CA LEU A 112 -10.21 -6.94 -12.12
C LEU A 112 -9.98 -6.68 -10.63
N ALA A 113 -8.73 -6.78 -10.17
CA ALA A 113 -8.38 -6.47 -8.78
C ALA A 113 -8.71 -5.00 -8.43
N THR A 114 -8.34 -4.05 -9.29
CA THR A 114 -8.64 -2.62 -9.08
C THR A 114 -10.13 -2.35 -9.10
N GLN A 115 -10.87 -2.91 -10.07
CA GLN A 115 -12.33 -2.75 -10.15
C GLN A 115 -13.02 -3.31 -8.90
N ALA A 116 -12.66 -4.52 -8.47
CA ALA A 116 -13.24 -5.14 -7.29
C ALA A 116 -12.98 -4.33 -6.02
N LEU A 117 -11.77 -3.78 -5.85
CA LEU A 117 -11.43 -2.92 -4.71
C LEU A 117 -12.27 -1.64 -4.69
N ILE A 118 -12.37 -0.95 -5.84
CA ILE A 118 -13.15 0.29 -5.95
C ILE A 118 -14.63 0.00 -5.65
N HIS A 119 -15.23 -1.04 -6.24
CA HIS A 119 -16.62 -1.41 -5.95
C HIS A 119 -16.82 -1.74 -4.47
N THR A 120 -15.92 -2.54 -3.87
CA THR A 120 -16.04 -2.89 -2.44
C THR A 120 -15.93 -1.67 -1.54
N ALA A 121 -15.08 -0.68 -1.88
CA ALA A 121 -14.97 0.56 -1.12
C ALA A 121 -16.21 1.44 -1.27
N LEU A 122 -16.79 1.53 -2.46
CA LEU A 122 -18.05 2.26 -2.70
C LEU A 122 -19.22 1.61 -1.95
N ASP A 123 -19.33 0.29 -1.98
CA ASP A 123 -20.35 -0.47 -1.24
C ASP A 123 -20.22 -0.29 0.29
N ALA A 124 -18.99 -0.06 0.77
CA ALA A 124 -18.71 0.23 2.18
C ALA A 124 -19.02 1.68 2.59
N GLY A 125 -19.49 2.51 1.66
CA GLY A 125 -19.91 3.88 1.93
C GLY A 125 -19.30 4.94 1.03
N GLY A 126 -18.11 4.74 0.47
CA GLY A 126 -17.49 5.63 -0.54
C GLY A 126 -17.38 7.09 -0.08
N ILE A 127 -16.93 7.33 1.14
CA ILE A 127 -16.92 8.68 1.75
C ILE A 127 -15.83 9.61 1.18
N ASP A 128 -14.91 9.07 0.38
CA ASP A 128 -13.80 9.82 -0.22
C ASP A 128 -13.49 9.30 -1.63
N ASN A 129 -12.65 10.02 -2.36
CA ASN A 129 -12.15 9.61 -3.67
C ASN A 129 -11.25 8.37 -3.53
N VAL A 130 -11.56 7.31 -4.26
CA VAL A 130 -10.80 6.06 -4.23
C VAL A 130 -9.98 5.93 -5.50
N THR A 131 -8.67 5.88 -5.35
CA THR A 131 -7.74 5.59 -6.45
C THR A 131 -6.97 4.32 -6.12
N VAL A 132 -6.90 3.40 -7.08
CA VAL A 132 -6.14 2.14 -6.96
C VAL A 132 -5.36 1.89 -8.23
N VAL A 133 -4.08 1.55 -8.08
CA VAL A 133 -3.23 1.01 -9.15
C VAL A 133 -2.80 -0.39 -8.73
N ALA A 134 -2.88 -1.33 -9.65
CA ALA A 134 -2.42 -2.71 -9.44
C ALA A 134 -1.44 -3.12 -10.54
N CYS A 135 -0.39 -3.84 -10.16
CA CYS A 135 0.60 -4.39 -11.08
C CYS A 135 1.00 -5.79 -10.64
N THR A 136 0.86 -6.78 -11.52
CA THR A 136 1.38 -8.13 -11.31
C THR A 136 2.78 -8.25 -11.89
N ILE A 137 3.71 -8.78 -11.10
CA ILE A 137 5.05 -9.08 -11.55
C ILE A 137 5.03 -10.43 -12.25
N THR A 138 5.44 -10.44 -13.51
CA THR A 138 5.51 -11.66 -14.33
C THR A 138 6.83 -11.70 -15.06
N GLU A 139 7.32 -12.91 -15.36
CA GLU A 139 8.49 -13.14 -16.19
C GLU A 139 9.75 -12.39 -15.68
N ILE A 140 10.04 -12.53 -14.39
CA ILE A 140 11.38 -12.15 -13.92
C ILE A 140 12.37 -13.08 -14.65
N PRO A 141 13.19 -12.54 -15.60
CA PRO A 141 14.05 -13.39 -16.40
C PRO A 141 14.97 -14.22 -15.52
N ASP A 142 14.96 -15.54 -15.73
CA ASP A 142 15.87 -16.42 -15.05
C ASP A 142 17.30 -16.01 -15.46
N GLN A 143 18.14 -15.68 -14.50
CA GLN A 143 19.48 -15.14 -14.72
C GLN A 143 20.42 -16.12 -15.50
N ALA A 144 19.96 -17.34 -15.73
CA ALA A 144 20.68 -18.36 -16.49
C ALA A 144 20.66 -18.16 -18.02
N ASN A 145 19.81 -17.29 -18.58
CA ASN A 145 19.58 -17.16 -20.02
C ASN A 145 20.09 -15.85 -20.66
N ILE A 146 20.91 -15.06 -19.96
CA ILE A 146 21.58 -13.90 -20.56
C ILE A 146 22.99 -14.33 -20.94
N HIS A 147 23.13 -14.90 -22.14
CA HIS A 147 24.40 -15.12 -22.84
C HIS A 147 24.51 -14.20 -24.04
#